data_cc7ae5dc19a254971b8ac6acaf04f2c4
#
_entry.id   cc7ae5dc19a254971b8ac6acaf04f2c4
#
_cell.length_a   1.000
_cell.length_b   1.000
_cell.length_c   1.000
_cell.angle_alpha   90.00
_cell.angle_beta   90.00
_cell.angle_gamma   90.00
#
_symmetry.space_group_name_H-M   'P 1'
#
loop_
_entity.id
_entity.type
_entity.pdbx_description
1 polymer ?
#
loop_
_entity_poly.entity_id
_entity_poly.type
_entity_poly.pdbx_seq_one_letter_code
_entity_poly.pdbx_strand_id
1 'polypeptide(L)'
;MELTRRDVLAALAAGGAAAGAGVSLATDPRAPKDAPLDDHDVDTLVAVADVVYPSEVDGVESFVRQYSVERVRGRPDYAAGVADAVAALDEYSRTWRDDEFAALDASLADRTLSGFDVETADPDPEGSDRERVRYYLVNELLYALFSTPTGGELAGIENPQGHPGGTASYQRGPE
;
A
#
# COMPACT_ATOMS: atom_id res chain seq x y z
N MET A 1 -19.98 28.29 -6.40
CA MET A 1 -19.38 28.30 -5.05
C MET A 1 -17.92 27.89 -5.24
N GLU A 2 -17.00 28.83 -5.20
CA GLU A 2 -15.57 28.51 -5.34
C GLU A 2 -15.03 28.11 -3.97
N LEU A 3 -14.57 26.89 -3.87
CA LEU A 3 -13.89 26.37 -2.67
C LEU A 3 -12.48 26.98 -2.62
N THR A 4 -12.18 27.71 -1.56
CA THR A 4 -10.86 28.28 -1.34
C THR A 4 -9.91 27.23 -0.75
N ARG A 5 -8.58 27.40 -0.96
CA ARG A 5 -7.54 26.53 -0.39
C ARG A 5 -7.65 26.39 1.15
N ARG A 6 -8.24 27.39 1.80
CA ARG A 6 -8.46 27.41 3.24
C ARG A 6 -9.59 26.45 3.67
N ASP A 7 -10.61 26.27 2.82
CA ASP A 7 -11.73 25.36 3.10
C ASP A 7 -11.31 23.90 2.98
N VAL A 8 -10.36 23.57 2.07
CA VAL A 8 -9.77 22.25 1.93
C VAL A 8 -8.90 21.89 3.13
N LEU A 9 -8.11 22.85 3.64
CA LEU A 9 -7.28 22.65 4.83
C LEU A 9 -8.11 22.54 6.12
N ALA A 10 -9.24 23.21 6.21
CA ALA A 10 -10.17 23.09 7.33
C ALA A 10 -10.87 21.75 7.37
N ALA A 11 -11.17 21.17 6.21
CA ALA A 11 -11.76 19.81 6.10
C ALA A 11 -10.75 18.73 6.51
N LEU A 12 -9.44 18.89 6.21
CA LEU A 12 -8.37 18.02 6.62
C LEU A 12 -8.04 18.13 8.12
N ALA A 13 -8.16 19.33 8.70
CA ALA A 13 -7.92 19.55 10.14
C ALA A 13 -9.06 18.98 11.03
N ALA A 14 -10.27 18.84 10.52
CA ALA A 14 -11.40 18.28 11.24
C ALA A 14 -11.34 16.73 11.34
N GLY A 15 -10.51 16.06 10.52
CA GLY A 15 -10.28 14.60 10.57
C GLY A 15 -9.12 14.18 11.47
N GLY A 16 -8.30 15.12 12.00
CA GLY A 16 -7.02 14.82 12.60
C GLY A 16 -6.90 15.00 14.13
N ALA A 17 -7.97 15.19 14.89
CA ALA A 17 -7.89 15.43 16.32
C ALA A 17 -8.79 14.49 17.15
N ALA A 18 -8.39 13.22 17.27
CA ALA A 18 -8.84 12.36 18.37
C ALA A 18 -7.74 11.35 18.73
N ALA A 19 -6.62 11.84 19.23
CA ALA A 19 -5.69 11.02 19.99
C ALA A 19 -6.14 11.05 21.46
N GLY A 20 -6.62 9.89 21.98
CA GLY A 20 -6.71 9.65 23.42
C GLY A 20 -8.10 9.50 24.01
N ALA A 21 -8.82 8.46 23.63
CA ALA A 21 -9.76 7.71 24.46
C ALA A 21 -10.17 6.47 23.65
N GLY A 22 -10.24 5.30 24.29
CA GLY A 22 -10.57 4.04 23.63
C GLY A 22 -11.83 4.19 22.78
N VAL A 23 -11.66 4.38 21.50
CA VAL A 23 -12.72 4.37 20.50
C VAL A 23 -12.92 2.90 20.14
N SER A 24 -13.92 2.28 20.76
CA SER A 24 -14.61 1.18 20.13
C SER A 24 -14.91 1.61 18.70
N LEU A 25 -14.41 0.91 17.71
CA LEU A 25 -14.76 1.11 16.30
C LEU A 25 -16.26 0.83 16.19
N ALA A 26 -17.07 1.84 16.47
CA ALA A 26 -18.46 1.85 16.04
C ALA A 26 -18.41 1.82 14.52
N THR A 27 -18.81 0.71 13.92
CA THR A 27 -19.00 0.54 12.49
C THR A 27 -19.80 1.74 12.00
N ASP A 28 -19.17 2.64 11.23
CA ASP A 28 -19.87 3.76 10.63
C ASP A 28 -20.98 3.18 9.75
N PRO A 29 -22.27 3.46 10.06
CA PRO A 29 -23.36 2.93 9.24
C PRO A 29 -23.36 3.48 7.81
N ARG A 30 -22.45 4.40 7.49
CA ARG A 30 -22.17 4.92 6.15
C ARG A 30 -20.90 4.39 5.52
N ALA A 31 -20.11 3.54 6.21
CA ALA A 31 -19.08 2.79 5.53
C ALA A 31 -19.76 1.98 4.40
N PRO A 32 -19.23 2.03 3.16
CA PRO A 32 -19.77 1.22 2.08
C PRO A 32 -19.80 -0.22 2.57
N LYS A 33 -20.96 -0.90 2.49
CA LYS A 33 -21.13 -2.29 2.91
C LYS A 33 -20.30 -3.28 2.08
N ASP A 34 -19.60 -2.77 1.11
CA ASP A 34 -18.75 -3.45 0.16
C ASP A 34 -17.35 -2.80 0.19
N ALA A 35 -16.71 -2.75 1.37
CA ALA A 35 -15.26 -2.63 1.40
C ALA A 35 -14.72 -3.97 0.84
N PRO A 36 -14.15 -3.96 -0.37
CA PRO A 36 -13.83 -5.19 -1.07
C PRO A 36 -12.59 -5.91 -0.51
N LEU A 37 -11.90 -5.32 0.46
CA LEU A 37 -10.81 -5.91 1.23
C LEU A 37 -11.23 -5.94 2.70
N ASP A 38 -11.02 -7.05 3.36
CA ASP A 38 -11.21 -7.17 4.80
C ASP A 38 -9.95 -6.73 5.57
N ASP A 39 -10.02 -6.75 6.91
CA ASP A 39 -8.90 -6.33 7.75
C ASP A 39 -7.68 -7.24 7.56
N HIS A 40 -7.88 -8.53 7.30
CA HIS A 40 -6.81 -9.50 7.06
C HIS A 40 -6.10 -9.24 5.73
N ASP A 41 -6.85 -8.93 4.66
CA ASP A 41 -6.26 -8.55 3.37
C ASP A 41 -5.33 -7.34 3.54
N VAL A 42 -5.80 -6.34 4.30
CA VAL A 42 -5.03 -5.11 4.55
C VAL A 42 -3.81 -5.39 5.43
N ASP A 43 -3.93 -6.22 6.46
CA ASP A 43 -2.80 -6.62 7.31
C ASP A 43 -1.73 -7.37 6.51
N THR A 44 -2.14 -8.24 5.59
CA THR A 44 -1.21 -8.93 4.68
C THR A 44 -0.51 -7.96 3.74
N LEU A 45 -1.23 -6.96 3.18
CA LEU A 45 -0.60 -5.91 2.37
C LEU A 45 0.42 -5.08 3.17
N VAL A 46 0.14 -4.77 4.43
CA VAL A 46 1.11 -4.11 5.33
C VAL A 46 2.35 -4.98 5.52
N ALA A 47 2.17 -6.28 5.82
CA ALA A 47 3.29 -7.20 6.00
C ALA A 47 4.14 -7.37 4.74
N VAL A 48 3.52 -7.39 3.54
CA VAL A 48 4.27 -7.38 2.27
C VAL A 48 5.04 -6.08 2.10
N ALA A 49 4.42 -4.93 2.42
CA ALA A 49 5.07 -3.63 2.31
C ALA A 49 6.29 -3.52 3.25
N ASP A 50 6.20 -4.04 4.47
CA ASP A 50 7.31 -4.06 5.43
C ASP A 50 8.52 -4.88 4.92
N VAL A 51 8.30 -5.83 4.02
CA VAL A 51 9.38 -6.58 3.36
C VAL A 51 9.94 -5.84 2.14
N VAL A 52 9.06 -5.26 1.30
CA VAL A 52 9.49 -4.73 -0.01
C VAL A 52 9.89 -3.26 0.03
N TYR A 53 9.54 -2.52 1.08
CA TYR A 53 9.92 -1.11 1.23
C TYR A 53 11.28 -0.99 1.91
N PRO A 54 12.08 0.02 1.53
CA PRO A 54 13.32 0.33 2.25
C PRO A 54 13.05 0.69 3.71
N SER A 55 13.96 0.28 4.60
CA SER A 55 13.86 0.51 6.05
C SER A 55 13.84 2.00 6.46
N GLU A 56 14.20 2.89 5.54
CA GLU A 56 14.19 4.34 5.73
C GLU A 56 12.79 4.96 5.55
N VAL A 57 11.81 4.16 5.12
CA VAL A 57 10.43 4.64 4.91
C VAL A 57 9.64 4.54 6.20
N ASP A 58 9.29 5.69 6.76
CA ASP A 58 8.44 5.76 7.95
C ASP A 58 6.94 5.74 7.61
N GLY A 59 6.13 5.24 8.56
CA GLY A 59 4.67 5.32 8.47
C GLY A 59 4.04 4.35 7.47
N VAL A 60 4.74 3.26 7.14
CA VAL A 60 4.32 2.24 6.15
C VAL A 60 2.90 1.75 6.45
N GLU A 61 2.62 1.31 7.67
CA GLU A 61 1.30 0.77 8.04
C GLU A 61 0.16 1.74 7.71
N SER A 62 0.25 2.98 8.18
CA SER A 62 -0.81 3.97 7.97
C SER A 62 -0.99 4.32 6.50
N PHE A 63 0.11 4.41 5.75
CA PHE A 63 0.10 4.67 4.32
C PHE A 63 -0.57 3.52 3.54
N VAL A 64 -0.16 2.28 3.79
CA VAL A 64 -0.67 1.11 3.07
C VAL A 64 -2.16 0.91 3.36
N ARG A 65 -2.59 1.02 4.62
CA ARG A 65 -4.01 0.92 5.01
C ARG A 65 -4.86 1.95 4.27
N GLN A 66 -4.44 3.21 4.24
CA GLN A 66 -5.18 4.25 3.53
C GLN A 66 -5.17 4.03 2.01
N TYR A 67 -4.00 3.75 1.44
CA TYR A 67 -3.83 3.55 0.01
C TYR A 67 -4.67 2.38 -0.50
N SER A 68 -4.61 1.22 0.15
CA SER A 68 -5.28 0.00 -0.30
C SER A 68 -6.80 0.16 -0.35
N VAL A 69 -7.40 0.78 0.66
CA VAL A 69 -8.85 1.06 0.69
C VAL A 69 -9.26 2.01 -0.46
N GLU A 70 -8.49 3.08 -0.67
CA GLU A 70 -8.79 4.03 -1.76
C GLU A 70 -8.56 3.39 -3.15
N ARG A 71 -7.54 2.57 -3.27
CA ARG A 71 -7.13 1.93 -4.53
C ARG A 71 -8.19 1.01 -5.11
N VAL A 72 -8.88 0.28 -4.25
CA VAL A 72 -9.92 -0.69 -4.65
C VAL A 72 -11.31 -0.06 -4.76
N ARG A 73 -11.48 1.18 -4.28
CA ARG A 73 -12.77 1.86 -4.29
C ARG A 73 -13.37 1.94 -5.69
N GLY A 74 -14.59 1.39 -5.85
CA GLY A 74 -15.29 1.34 -7.13
C GLY A 74 -14.70 0.38 -8.16
N ARG A 75 -13.82 -0.53 -7.75
CA ARG A 75 -13.12 -1.51 -8.60
C ARG A 75 -13.26 -2.94 -8.03
N PRO A 76 -14.46 -3.50 -8.00
CA PRO A 76 -14.73 -4.79 -7.33
C PRO A 76 -13.90 -5.94 -7.90
N ASP A 77 -13.71 -6.00 -9.22
CA ASP A 77 -12.93 -7.08 -9.84
C ASP A 77 -11.43 -6.99 -9.45
N TYR A 78 -10.91 -5.77 -9.33
CA TYR A 78 -9.53 -5.57 -8.87
C TYR A 78 -9.37 -5.95 -7.40
N ALA A 79 -10.34 -5.60 -6.57
CA ALA A 79 -10.36 -5.97 -5.18
C ALA A 79 -10.42 -7.48 -4.97
N ALA A 80 -11.26 -8.17 -5.74
CA ALA A 80 -11.31 -9.63 -5.74
C ALA A 80 -9.94 -10.23 -6.13
N GLY A 81 -9.25 -9.66 -7.14
CA GLY A 81 -7.90 -10.08 -7.51
C GLY A 81 -6.87 -9.91 -6.40
N VAL A 82 -6.96 -8.80 -5.62
CA VAL A 82 -6.10 -8.59 -4.44
C VAL A 82 -6.40 -9.64 -3.37
N ALA A 83 -7.67 -9.87 -3.01
CA ALA A 83 -8.05 -10.87 -2.01
C ALA A 83 -7.64 -12.30 -2.42
N ASP A 84 -7.81 -12.66 -3.68
CA ASP A 84 -7.34 -13.95 -4.21
C ASP A 84 -5.82 -14.10 -4.14
N ALA A 85 -5.06 -13.02 -4.40
CA ALA A 85 -3.61 -13.03 -4.29
C ALA A 85 -3.14 -13.14 -2.83
N VAL A 86 -3.83 -12.49 -1.89
CA VAL A 86 -3.62 -12.66 -0.44
C VAL A 86 -3.87 -14.10 -0.03
N ALA A 87 -5.01 -14.68 -0.42
CA ALA A 87 -5.35 -16.07 -0.09
C ALA A 87 -4.30 -17.07 -0.61
N ALA A 88 -3.76 -16.84 -1.82
CA ALA A 88 -2.72 -17.70 -2.40
C ALA A 88 -1.39 -17.59 -1.62
N LEU A 89 -1.00 -16.37 -1.20
CA LEU A 89 0.20 -16.15 -0.38
C LEU A 89 0.06 -16.80 0.99
N ASP A 90 -1.11 -16.69 1.61
CA ASP A 90 -1.41 -17.31 2.90
C ASP A 90 -1.43 -18.85 2.82
N GLU A 91 -1.98 -19.42 1.76
CA GLU A 91 -1.96 -20.88 1.57
C GLU A 91 -0.52 -21.39 1.48
N TYR A 92 0.33 -20.69 0.74
CA TYR A 92 1.76 -20.99 0.68
C TYR A 92 2.43 -20.83 2.04
N SER A 93 2.15 -19.74 2.75
CA SER A 93 2.70 -19.47 4.08
C SER A 93 2.30 -20.55 5.08
N ARG A 94 1.03 -20.92 5.17
CA ARG A 94 0.56 -22.00 6.04
C ARG A 94 1.22 -23.33 5.71
N THR A 95 1.44 -23.62 4.43
CA THR A 95 2.07 -24.88 4.00
C THR A 95 3.54 -24.98 4.43
N TRP A 96 4.28 -23.88 4.43
CA TRP A 96 5.72 -23.88 4.64
C TRP A 96 6.18 -23.25 5.96
N ARG A 97 5.30 -22.53 6.66
CA ARG A 97 5.60 -21.79 7.89
C ARG A 97 4.62 -22.09 9.04
N ASP A 98 3.57 -22.86 8.77
CA ASP A 98 2.50 -23.19 9.73
C ASP A 98 1.67 -21.98 10.20
N ASP A 99 1.78 -20.81 9.52
CA ASP A 99 1.09 -19.58 9.92
C ASP A 99 0.69 -18.74 8.69
N GLU A 100 -0.22 -17.78 8.87
CA GLU A 100 -0.59 -16.79 7.86
C GLU A 100 0.55 -15.81 7.61
N PHE A 101 0.64 -15.27 6.39
CA PHE A 101 1.75 -14.41 6.02
C PHE A 101 1.87 -13.17 6.93
N ALA A 102 0.75 -12.53 7.26
CA ALA A 102 0.70 -11.36 8.14
C ALA A 102 1.17 -11.64 9.58
N ALA A 103 1.16 -12.89 10.01
CA ALA A 103 1.62 -13.29 11.36
C ALA A 103 3.13 -13.59 11.43
N LEU A 104 3.83 -13.63 10.29
CA LEU A 104 5.25 -13.92 10.23
C LEU A 104 6.09 -12.73 10.72
N ASP A 105 7.23 -13.00 11.35
CA ASP A 105 8.24 -11.97 11.53
C ASP A 105 8.85 -11.53 10.19
N ALA A 106 9.40 -10.31 10.12
CA ALA A 106 9.92 -9.71 8.88
C ALA A 106 10.94 -10.61 8.15
N SER A 107 11.83 -11.29 8.89
CA SER A 107 12.84 -12.19 8.29
C SER A 107 12.21 -13.45 7.70
N LEU A 108 11.15 -13.96 8.31
CA LEU A 108 10.43 -15.12 7.81
C LEU A 108 9.52 -14.75 6.64
N ALA A 109 8.89 -13.58 6.69
CA ALA A 109 8.10 -13.03 5.59
C ALA A 109 8.96 -12.82 4.33
N ASP A 110 10.16 -12.23 4.44
CA ASP A 110 11.12 -12.07 3.35
C ASP A 110 11.49 -13.41 2.71
N ARG A 111 11.88 -14.41 3.54
CA ARG A 111 12.17 -15.76 3.03
C ARG A 111 10.95 -16.46 2.41
N THR A 112 9.76 -16.11 2.83
CA THR A 112 8.53 -16.69 2.29
C THR A 112 8.22 -16.11 0.92
N LEU A 113 8.33 -14.80 0.72
CA LEU A 113 8.21 -14.18 -0.60
C LEU A 113 9.28 -14.68 -1.58
N SER A 114 10.55 -14.75 -1.14
CA SER A 114 11.63 -15.31 -1.96
C SER A 114 11.39 -16.78 -2.31
N GLY A 115 10.90 -17.59 -1.37
CA GLY A 115 10.57 -19.00 -1.61
C GLY A 115 9.34 -19.20 -2.50
N PHE A 116 8.46 -18.23 -2.59
CA PHE A 116 7.32 -18.22 -3.51
C PHE A 116 7.71 -17.79 -4.94
N ASP A 117 8.98 -17.48 -5.17
CA ASP A 117 9.54 -17.01 -6.45
C ASP A 117 8.91 -15.71 -6.98
N VAL A 118 8.38 -14.87 -6.10
CA VAL A 118 7.75 -13.60 -6.49
C VAL A 118 8.71 -12.66 -7.19
N GLU A 119 10.00 -12.68 -6.82
CA GLU A 119 11.03 -11.80 -7.39
C GLU A 119 11.26 -12.05 -8.88
N THR A 120 11.13 -13.30 -9.31
CA THR A 120 11.40 -13.73 -10.69
C THR A 120 10.12 -13.88 -11.53
N ALA A 121 8.95 -13.77 -10.90
CA ALA A 121 7.67 -13.89 -11.57
C ALA A 121 7.38 -12.67 -12.46
N ASP A 122 6.90 -12.90 -13.67
CA ASP A 122 6.31 -11.85 -14.48
C ASP A 122 4.94 -11.46 -13.90
N PRO A 123 4.63 -10.15 -13.75
CA PRO A 123 3.35 -9.73 -13.17
C PRO A 123 2.22 -9.96 -14.17
N ASP A 124 1.31 -10.86 -13.84
CA ASP A 124 0.14 -11.17 -14.67
C ASP A 124 -1.11 -11.36 -13.79
N PRO A 125 -2.18 -10.53 -13.97
CA PRO A 125 -3.42 -10.66 -13.20
C PRO A 125 -4.18 -11.96 -13.48
N GLU A 126 -3.97 -12.60 -14.65
CA GLU A 126 -4.60 -13.85 -15.08
C GLU A 126 -3.65 -15.06 -14.97
N GLY A 127 -2.44 -14.83 -14.45
CA GLY A 127 -1.38 -15.83 -14.38
C GLY A 127 -1.50 -16.80 -13.20
N SER A 128 -0.41 -17.50 -12.92
CA SER A 128 -0.26 -18.34 -11.74
C SER A 128 -0.30 -17.53 -10.44
N ASP A 129 -0.44 -18.22 -9.31
CA ASP A 129 -0.51 -17.54 -7.98
C ASP A 129 0.66 -16.61 -7.72
N ARG A 130 1.90 -17.02 -8.03
CA ARG A 130 3.09 -16.16 -7.87
C ARG A 130 3.06 -14.92 -8.78
N GLU A 131 2.55 -15.06 -10.01
CA GLU A 131 2.41 -13.95 -10.96
C GLU A 131 1.32 -12.97 -10.50
N ARG A 132 0.20 -13.49 -9.96
CA ARG A 132 -0.87 -12.68 -9.36
C ARG A 132 -0.40 -11.98 -8.09
N VAL A 133 0.34 -12.66 -7.19
CA VAL A 133 0.95 -12.04 -6.01
C VAL A 133 1.93 -10.93 -6.43
N ARG A 134 2.75 -11.19 -7.46
CA ARG A 134 3.64 -10.17 -8.02
C ARG A 134 2.85 -8.97 -8.54
N TYR A 135 1.76 -9.18 -9.27
CA TYR A 135 0.95 -8.13 -9.88
C TYR A 135 0.17 -7.32 -8.84
N TYR A 136 -0.67 -8.01 -8.04
CA TYR A 136 -1.64 -7.36 -7.15
C TYR A 136 -1.05 -6.87 -5.83
N LEU A 137 0.00 -7.50 -5.31
CA LEU A 137 0.59 -7.12 -4.03
C LEU A 137 1.91 -6.37 -4.23
N VAL A 138 2.94 -7.02 -4.72
CA VAL A 138 4.29 -6.43 -4.75
C VAL A 138 4.39 -5.23 -5.69
N ASN A 139 4.00 -5.37 -6.96
CA ASN A 139 4.10 -4.27 -7.92
C ASN A 139 3.17 -3.11 -7.57
N GLU A 140 1.98 -3.39 -7.05
CA GLU A 140 1.05 -2.35 -6.62
C GLU A 140 1.60 -1.54 -5.45
N LEU A 141 2.20 -2.19 -4.45
CA LEU A 141 2.83 -1.52 -3.32
C LEU A 141 4.07 -0.70 -3.75
N LEU A 142 4.91 -1.26 -4.62
CA LEU A 142 6.04 -0.50 -5.18
C LEU A 142 5.56 0.70 -6.01
N TYR A 143 4.50 0.54 -6.81
CA TYR A 143 3.88 1.66 -7.51
C TYR A 143 3.35 2.72 -6.53
N ALA A 144 2.69 2.30 -5.44
CA ALA A 144 2.22 3.19 -4.40
C ALA A 144 3.38 4.02 -3.82
N LEU A 145 4.46 3.37 -3.39
CA LEU A 145 5.65 4.03 -2.84
C LEU A 145 6.24 5.04 -3.82
N PHE A 146 6.58 4.59 -5.04
CA PHE A 146 7.24 5.45 -6.03
C PHE A 146 6.35 6.55 -6.63
N SER A 147 5.03 6.50 -6.36
CA SER A 147 4.10 7.58 -6.67
C SER A 147 4.10 8.69 -5.60
N THR A 148 4.80 8.50 -4.50
CA THR A 148 4.95 9.51 -3.42
C THR A 148 6.22 10.35 -3.59
N PRO A 149 6.30 11.54 -2.97
CA PRO A 149 7.55 12.32 -2.90
C PRO A 149 8.71 11.54 -2.29
N THR A 150 8.48 10.81 -1.20
CA THR A 150 9.48 9.98 -0.52
C THR A 150 10.05 8.91 -1.46
N GLY A 151 9.20 8.19 -2.18
CA GLY A 151 9.64 7.19 -3.16
C GLY A 151 10.40 7.82 -4.33
N GLY A 152 10.02 9.01 -4.76
CA GLY A 152 10.75 9.77 -5.76
C GLY A 152 12.17 10.14 -5.31
N GLU A 153 12.33 10.59 -4.07
CA GLU A 153 13.64 10.88 -3.48
C GLU A 153 14.52 9.62 -3.39
N LEU A 154 13.95 8.49 -2.96
CA LEU A 154 14.65 7.20 -2.92
C LEU A 154 15.14 6.74 -4.31
N ALA A 155 14.37 7.05 -5.36
CA ALA A 155 14.75 6.77 -6.75
C ALA A 155 15.74 7.81 -7.34
N GLY A 156 16.17 8.81 -6.56
CA GLY A 156 17.05 9.89 -7.04
C GLY A 156 16.36 10.89 -7.95
N ILE A 157 15.04 10.95 -7.92
CA ILE A 157 14.23 11.91 -8.70
C ILE A 157 13.98 13.15 -7.83
N GLU A 158 14.64 14.27 -8.14
CA GLU A 158 14.46 15.54 -7.40
C GLU A 158 13.01 16.06 -7.48
N ASN A 159 12.26 15.65 -8.50
CA ASN A 159 10.89 16.07 -8.75
C ASN A 159 10.00 14.85 -9.02
N PRO A 160 9.37 14.25 -8.00
CA PRO A 160 8.37 13.20 -8.20
C PRO A 160 7.25 13.68 -9.13
N GLN A 161 6.69 12.78 -9.93
CA GLN A 161 5.62 13.11 -10.87
C GLN A 161 4.46 13.83 -10.15
N GLY A 162 4.12 15.03 -10.64
CA GLY A 162 3.03 15.85 -10.08
C GLY A 162 3.45 16.85 -9.00
N HIS A 163 4.71 16.89 -8.58
CA HIS A 163 5.23 17.98 -7.75
C HIS A 163 5.86 19.06 -8.62
N PRO A 164 5.49 20.34 -8.48
CA PRO A 164 6.25 21.42 -9.10
C PRO A 164 7.66 21.36 -8.53
N GLY A 165 8.65 21.34 -9.43
CA GLY A 165 10.06 21.23 -9.08
C GLY A 165 10.46 22.15 -7.94
N GLY A 166 11.21 21.62 -7.00
CA GLY A 166 11.81 22.45 -5.96
C GLY A 166 12.59 23.59 -6.60
N THR A 167 12.64 24.73 -5.92
CA THR A 167 13.27 25.99 -6.39
C THR A 167 14.71 25.80 -6.89
N ALA A 168 15.39 24.70 -6.50
CA ALA A 168 16.77 24.41 -6.90
C ALA A 168 16.90 23.96 -8.37
N SER A 169 15.92 23.22 -8.96
CA SER A 169 16.02 22.78 -10.36
C SER A 169 15.74 23.87 -11.36
N TYR A 170 15.02 24.92 -10.97
CA TYR A 170 14.79 26.08 -11.84
C TYR A 170 15.90 27.15 -11.77
N GLN A 171 16.82 27.02 -10.82
CA GLN A 171 17.90 27.99 -10.60
C GLN A 171 19.23 27.60 -11.26
N ARG A 172 19.34 26.37 -11.82
CA ARG A 172 20.51 26.03 -12.65
C ARG A 172 20.33 26.66 -14.04
N GLY A 173 21.01 27.76 -14.26
CA GLY A 173 21.19 28.31 -15.60
C GLY A 173 21.95 27.31 -16.48
N PRO A 174 21.85 27.42 -17.82
CA PRO A 174 22.64 26.62 -18.73
C PRO A 174 24.13 26.84 -18.45
N GLU A 175 24.90 25.75 -18.31
CA GLU A 175 26.37 25.75 -18.30
C GLU A 175 26.89 26.07 -19.69
#